data_e9ec0c8dbd8e085b030838dc1307f612
#
_entry.id   e9ec0c8dbd8e085b030838dc1307f612
#
_cell.length_a   1.000
_cell.length_b   1.000
_cell.length_c   1.000
_cell.angle_alpha   90.00
_cell.angle_beta   90.00
_cell.angle_gamma   90.00
#
_symmetry.space_group_name_H-M   'P 1'
#
loop_
_entity.id
_entity.type
_entity.pdbx_description
1 polymer ?
#
loop_
_entity_poly.entity_id
_entity_poly.type
_entity_poly.pdbx_seq_one_letter_code
_entity_poly.pdbx_strand_id
1 'polypeptide(L)'
;LGVAVYDNVKQTGALMHCLVPSARNTSDKGVSDPYRYVDVGMAKLIQTFLNDGSKKTDLTIVAVGCASMNDSNGTFEIGKKNFTIFRKILWKNNLLLKAHDVGGEMARTLTLKMASGEIWLKKQGEHSKLYG
;
A
#
# COMPACT_ATOMS: atom_id res chain seq x y z
N LEU A 1 2.72 6.34 -0.09
CA LEU A 1 2.66 4.88 -0.15
C LEU A 1 1.54 4.45 -1.07
N GLY A 2 1.87 3.72 -2.12
CA GLY A 2 0.93 3.04 -2.99
C GLY A 2 0.88 1.56 -2.65
N VAL A 3 -0.30 0.99 -2.55
CA VAL A 3 -0.51 -0.42 -2.20
C VAL A 3 -1.43 -1.07 -3.21
N ALA A 4 -1.03 -2.22 -3.72
CA ALA A 4 -1.90 -3.10 -4.50
C ALA A 4 -2.25 -4.33 -3.66
N VAL A 5 -3.52 -4.69 -3.64
CA VAL A 5 -4.00 -5.93 -3.03
C VAL A 5 -4.82 -6.67 -4.09
N TYR A 6 -4.53 -7.95 -4.27
CA TYR A 6 -5.23 -8.78 -5.25
C TYR A 6 -5.53 -10.15 -4.67
N ASP A 7 -6.79 -10.57 -4.78
CA ASP A 7 -7.22 -11.92 -4.42
C ASP A 7 -7.07 -12.81 -5.65
N ASN A 8 -6.13 -13.76 -5.59
CA ASN A 8 -5.78 -14.63 -6.72
C ASN A 8 -6.86 -15.68 -7.04
N VAL A 9 -7.74 -15.97 -6.09
CA VAL A 9 -8.82 -16.95 -6.27
C VAL A 9 -10.07 -16.26 -6.81
N LYS A 10 -10.46 -15.14 -6.19
CA LYS A 10 -11.67 -14.39 -6.59
C LYS A 10 -11.43 -13.47 -7.78
N GLN A 11 -10.18 -13.20 -8.12
CA GLN A 11 -9.77 -12.26 -9.18
C GLN A 11 -10.36 -10.86 -8.96
N THR A 12 -10.31 -10.42 -7.71
CA THR A 12 -10.68 -9.07 -7.30
C THR A 12 -9.47 -8.35 -6.75
N GLY A 13 -9.44 -7.03 -6.86
CA GLY A 13 -8.28 -6.27 -6.41
C GLY A 13 -8.60 -4.83 -6.11
N ALA A 14 -7.63 -4.16 -5.50
CA ALA A 14 -7.74 -2.75 -5.14
C ALA A 14 -6.35 -2.09 -5.19
N LEU A 15 -6.37 -0.79 -5.48
CA LEU A 15 -5.22 0.09 -5.30
C LEU A 15 -5.56 1.12 -4.23
N MET A 16 -4.61 1.40 -3.36
CA MET A 16 -4.75 2.41 -2.31
C MET A 16 -3.53 3.33 -2.34
N HIS A 17 -3.77 4.62 -2.14
CA HIS A 17 -2.72 5.62 -2.04
C HIS A 17 -2.84 6.36 -0.71
N CYS A 18 -1.95 6.08 0.22
CA CYS A 18 -1.89 6.73 1.53
C CYS A 18 -0.90 7.89 1.52
N LEU A 19 -1.21 8.94 2.25
CA LEU A 19 -0.38 10.13 2.35
C LEU A 19 0.35 10.24 3.68
N VAL A 20 -0.29 9.86 4.78
CA VAL A 20 0.25 10.02 6.13
C VAL A 20 0.10 8.74 6.96
N PRO A 21 0.95 8.53 7.98
CA PRO A 21 1.01 7.23 8.66
C PRO A 21 -0.22 6.91 9.51
N SER A 22 -0.79 7.89 10.22
CA SER A 22 -1.80 7.61 11.23
C SER A 22 -2.82 8.74 11.36
N ALA A 23 -4.06 8.34 11.64
CA ALA A 23 -5.17 9.25 11.94
C ALA A 23 -5.33 9.51 13.45
N ARG A 24 -4.46 8.99 14.30
CA ARG A 24 -4.59 9.06 15.78
C ARG A 24 -4.79 10.47 16.31
N ASN A 25 -4.07 11.44 15.72
CA ASN A 25 -4.07 12.83 16.17
C ASN A 25 -5.06 13.71 15.40
N THR A 26 -5.92 13.12 14.60
CA THR A 26 -6.96 13.85 13.86
C THR A 26 -8.26 13.83 14.64
N SER A 27 -9.09 14.90 14.47
CA SER A 27 -10.33 15.04 15.19
C SER A 27 -11.37 13.96 14.87
N ASP A 28 -11.44 13.54 13.60
CA ASP A 28 -12.40 12.52 13.14
C ASP A 28 -11.82 11.10 13.09
N LYS A 29 -10.56 10.93 13.49
CA LYS A 29 -9.86 9.63 13.49
C LYS A 29 -9.84 8.95 12.11
N GLY A 30 -9.87 9.74 11.03
CA GLY A 30 -9.83 9.25 9.66
C GLY A 30 -11.18 8.77 9.12
N VAL A 31 -12.29 9.09 9.77
CA VAL A 31 -13.63 8.64 9.34
C VAL A 31 -14.02 9.20 7.99
N SER A 32 -13.77 10.49 7.74
CA SER A 32 -14.17 11.16 6.50
C SER A 32 -13.30 10.80 5.29
N ASP A 33 -12.03 10.45 5.52
CA ASP A 33 -11.07 10.09 4.46
C ASP A 33 -10.14 8.99 4.97
N PRO A 34 -10.64 7.76 5.13
CA PRO A 34 -9.87 6.69 5.76
C PRO A 34 -8.62 6.30 4.98
N TYR A 35 -8.68 6.34 3.65
CA TYR A 35 -7.56 5.89 2.81
C TYR A 35 -6.41 6.88 2.70
N ARG A 36 -6.57 8.07 3.28
CA ARG A 36 -5.48 9.03 3.44
C ARG A 36 -4.41 8.50 4.42
N TYR A 37 -4.81 7.68 5.38
CA TYR A 37 -3.99 7.20 6.49
C TYR A 37 -3.63 5.73 6.32
N VAL A 38 -2.35 5.38 6.56
CA VAL A 38 -1.91 4.00 6.44
C VAL A 38 -2.65 3.08 7.41
N ASP A 39 -2.74 3.48 8.68
CA ASP A 39 -3.38 2.65 9.71
C ASP A 39 -4.87 2.42 9.44
N VAL A 40 -5.64 3.47 9.28
CA VAL A 40 -7.09 3.37 9.05
C VAL A 40 -7.39 2.77 7.67
N GLY A 41 -6.66 3.21 6.64
CA GLY A 41 -6.87 2.75 5.26
C GLY A 41 -6.59 1.28 5.09
N MET A 42 -5.47 0.78 5.63
CA MET A 42 -5.13 -0.63 5.54
C MET A 42 -6.11 -1.51 6.33
N ALA A 43 -6.51 -1.08 7.54
CA ALA A 43 -7.51 -1.81 8.31
C ALA A 43 -8.83 -1.95 7.54
N LYS A 44 -9.29 -0.86 6.93
CA LYS A 44 -10.52 -0.85 6.13
C LYS A 44 -10.39 -1.71 4.87
N LEU A 45 -9.28 -1.62 4.18
CA LEU A 45 -9.04 -2.38 2.96
C LEU A 45 -9.00 -3.90 3.24
N ILE A 46 -8.25 -4.31 4.25
CA ILE A 46 -8.20 -5.72 4.66
C ILE A 46 -9.60 -6.21 5.04
N GLN A 47 -10.32 -5.44 5.85
CA GLN A 47 -11.67 -5.81 6.28
C GLN A 47 -12.64 -5.95 5.09
N THR A 48 -12.52 -5.08 4.09
CA THR A 48 -13.33 -5.16 2.86
C THR A 48 -13.12 -6.48 2.14
N PHE A 49 -11.86 -6.91 1.97
CA PHE A 49 -11.56 -8.20 1.34
C PHE A 49 -12.10 -9.38 2.17
N LEU A 50 -11.90 -9.35 3.48
CA LEU A 50 -12.36 -10.43 4.37
C LEU A 50 -13.89 -10.52 4.41
N ASN A 51 -14.58 -9.38 4.46
CA ASN A 51 -16.06 -9.33 4.42
C ASN A 51 -16.60 -9.88 3.10
N ASP A 52 -15.88 -9.72 2.01
CA ASP A 52 -16.24 -10.25 0.69
C ASP A 52 -15.88 -11.74 0.52
N GLY A 53 -15.38 -12.39 1.57
CA GLY A 53 -15.07 -13.81 1.59
C GLY A 53 -13.64 -14.17 1.18
N SER A 54 -12.76 -13.21 1.00
CA SER A 54 -11.34 -13.47 0.71
C SER A 54 -10.65 -14.12 1.90
N LYS A 55 -9.74 -15.02 1.62
CA LYS A 55 -8.83 -15.59 2.64
C LYS A 55 -7.51 -14.83 2.61
N LYS A 56 -6.91 -14.61 3.78
CA LYS A 56 -5.61 -13.94 3.86
C LYS A 56 -4.53 -14.62 3.02
N THR A 57 -4.57 -15.95 2.94
CA THR A 57 -3.64 -16.75 2.14
C THR A 57 -3.76 -16.54 0.64
N ASP A 58 -4.90 -16.04 0.17
CA ASP A 58 -5.17 -15.81 -1.25
C ASP A 58 -4.76 -14.41 -1.70
N LEU A 59 -4.41 -13.54 -0.76
CA LEU A 59 -4.08 -12.14 -1.05
C LEU A 59 -2.62 -11.97 -1.45
N THR A 60 -2.40 -11.30 -2.56
CA THR A 60 -1.12 -10.73 -2.96
C THR A 60 -1.11 -9.26 -2.56
N ILE A 61 -0.10 -8.85 -1.80
CA ILE A 61 0.07 -7.46 -1.34
C ILE A 61 1.43 -6.95 -1.79
N VAL A 62 1.43 -5.82 -2.48
CA VAL A 62 2.62 -5.16 -3.01
C VAL A 62 2.58 -3.69 -2.64
N ALA A 63 3.73 -3.11 -2.33
CA ALA A 63 3.84 -1.70 -1.93
C ALA A 63 4.92 -0.97 -2.73
N VAL A 64 4.64 0.28 -3.09
CA VAL A 64 5.60 1.15 -3.78
C VAL A 64 5.54 2.56 -3.23
N GLY A 65 6.57 3.35 -3.52
CA GLY A 65 6.59 4.77 -3.18
C GLY A 65 7.40 5.08 -1.94
N CYS A 66 6.85 5.84 -1.04
CA CYS A 66 7.54 6.30 0.17
C CYS A 66 8.85 7.03 -0.15
N ALA A 67 8.89 7.76 -1.26
CA ALA A 67 10.04 8.56 -1.66
C ALA A 67 10.15 9.84 -0.84
N SER A 68 11.36 10.37 -0.68
CA SER A 68 11.64 11.61 0.04
C SER A 68 11.97 12.76 -0.93
N MET A 69 11.11 12.97 -1.92
CA MET A 69 11.38 13.89 -3.05
C MET A 69 11.61 15.34 -2.63
N ASN A 70 11.00 15.79 -1.55
CA ASN A 70 11.05 17.19 -1.09
C ASN A 70 11.49 17.32 0.36
N ASP A 71 12.06 16.27 0.94
CA ASP A 71 12.51 16.28 2.33
C ASP A 71 14.02 16.45 2.38
N SER A 72 14.49 17.64 1.99
CA SER A 72 15.92 17.97 1.92
C SER A 72 16.65 17.84 3.26
N ASN A 73 15.94 17.95 4.39
CA ASN A 73 16.51 17.90 5.72
C ASN A 73 16.21 16.57 6.45
N GLY A 74 15.48 15.65 5.84
CA GLY A 74 15.06 14.41 6.49
C GLY A 74 14.15 14.62 7.71
N THR A 75 13.62 15.83 7.89
CA THR A 75 12.91 16.24 9.11
C THR A 75 11.60 15.50 9.30
N PHE A 76 10.89 15.22 8.24
CA PHE A 76 9.57 14.62 8.33
C PHE A 76 9.56 13.12 8.08
N GLU A 77 10.42 12.61 7.22
CA GLU A 77 10.55 11.19 6.87
C GLU A 77 9.21 10.46 6.76
N ILE A 78 8.20 11.13 6.18
CA ILE A 78 6.82 10.61 6.09
C ILE A 78 6.78 9.28 5.35
N GLY A 79 7.53 9.16 4.25
CA GLY A 79 7.60 7.92 3.49
C GLY A 79 8.08 6.75 4.33
N LYS A 80 9.13 6.96 5.11
CA LYS A 80 9.69 5.94 6.00
C LYS A 80 8.70 5.55 7.09
N LYS A 81 8.01 6.52 7.69
CA LYS A 81 6.97 6.29 8.70
C LYS A 81 5.79 5.53 8.11
N ASN A 82 5.34 5.90 6.90
CA ASN A 82 4.28 5.20 6.20
C ASN A 82 4.61 3.73 6.00
N PHE A 83 5.81 3.44 5.52
CA PHE A 83 6.23 2.06 5.26
C PHE A 83 6.39 1.26 6.56
N THR A 84 6.91 1.88 7.62
CA THR A 84 7.05 1.24 8.93
C THR A 84 5.68 0.84 9.51
N ILE A 85 4.71 1.74 9.50
CA ILE A 85 3.35 1.45 9.98
C ILE A 85 2.68 0.38 9.11
N PHE A 86 2.84 0.46 7.80
CA PHE A 86 2.34 -0.53 6.85
C PHE A 86 2.85 -1.93 7.17
N ARG A 87 4.15 -2.10 7.35
CA ARG A 87 4.75 -3.39 7.69
C ARG A 87 4.24 -3.94 9.01
N LYS A 88 4.08 -3.09 10.03
CA LYS A 88 3.52 -3.50 11.32
C LYS A 88 2.10 -4.03 11.18
N ILE A 89 1.28 -3.38 10.37
CA ILE A 89 -0.11 -3.81 10.13
C ILE A 89 -0.14 -5.17 9.45
N LEU A 90 0.68 -5.38 8.43
CA LEU A 90 0.77 -6.68 7.76
C LEU A 90 1.19 -7.77 8.74
N TRP A 91 2.23 -7.51 9.53
CA TRP A 91 2.72 -8.46 10.50
C TRP A 91 1.66 -8.83 11.54
N LYS A 92 0.96 -7.84 12.11
CA LYS A 92 -0.11 -8.07 13.09
C LYS A 92 -1.30 -8.86 12.52
N ASN A 93 -1.53 -8.78 11.23
CA ASN A 93 -2.64 -9.45 10.57
C ASN A 93 -2.24 -10.75 9.89
N ASN A 94 -1.02 -11.22 10.08
CA ASN A 94 -0.48 -12.41 9.42
C ASN A 94 -0.57 -12.34 7.88
N LEU A 95 -0.27 -11.16 7.34
CA LEU A 95 -0.24 -10.92 5.90
C LEU A 95 1.21 -10.77 5.44
N LEU A 96 1.49 -11.28 4.25
CA LEU A 96 2.82 -11.23 3.66
C LEU A 96 2.92 -10.12 2.61
N LEU A 97 3.99 -9.35 2.68
CA LEU A 97 4.37 -8.43 1.62
C LEU A 97 5.13 -9.22 0.55
N LYS A 98 4.52 -9.35 -0.64
CA LYS A 98 5.08 -10.19 -1.71
C LYS A 98 6.20 -9.53 -2.48
N ALA A 99 6.10 -8.21 -2.69
CA ALA A 99 7.12 -7.42 -3.35
C ALA A 99 6.97 -5.95 -2.94
N HIS A 100 8.05 -5.20 -3.06
CA HIS A 100 8.00 -3.75 -2.82
C HIS A 100 9.13 -3.03 -3.56
N ASP A 101 8.89 -1.77 -3.86
CA ASP A 101 9.90 -0.83 -4.33
C ASP A 101 9.64 0.51 -3.64
N VAL A 102 10.30 0.73 -2.52
CA VAL A 102 10.05 1.90 -1.65
C VAL A 102 11.33 2.64 -1.33
N GLY A 103 11.18 3.91 -0.95
CA GLY A 103 12.29 4.75 -0.52
C GLY A 103 12.94 5.51 -1.67
N GLY A 104 14.15 6.01 -1.44
CA GLY A 104 14.85 6.83 -2.41
C GLY A 104 14.15 8.14 -2.71
N GLU A 105 14.38 8.67 -3.92
CA GLU A 105 13.88 9.98 -4.33
C GLU A 105 12.97 9.95 -5.56
N MET A 106 12.74 8.78 -6.14
CA MET A 106 12.02 8.65 -7.41
C MET A 106 10.53 8.39 -7.22
N ALA A 107 9.71 9.09 -7.99
CA ALA A 107 8.28 8.81 -8.08
C ALA A 107 8.04 7.47 -8.80
N ARG A 108 6.98 6.78 -8.42
CA ARG A 108 6.56 5.50 -9.01
C ARG A 108 5.10 5.56 -9.43
N THR A 109 4.80 4.84 -10.49
CA THR A 109 3.41 4.55 -10.89
C THR A 109 3.18 3.04 -10.78
N LEU A 110 2.17 2.67 -10.02
CA LEU A 110 1.79 1.29 -9.78
C LEU A 110 0.59 0.94 -10.65
N THR A 111 0.69 -0.17 -11.37
CA THR A 111 -0.41 -0.67 -12.22
C THR A 111 -0.78 -2.08 -11.80
N LEU A 112 -2.05 -2.29 -11.51
CA LEU A 112 -2.61 -3.61 -11.23
C LEU A 112 -3.45 -4.05 -12.44
N LYS A 113 -3.06 -5.15 -13.07
CA LYS A 113 -3.83 -5.77 -14.17
C LYS A 113 -4.85 -6.72 -13.57
N MET A 114 -6.11 -6.31 -13.57
CA MET A 114 -7.17 -7.04 -12.88
C MET A 114 -7.46 -8.42 -13.44
N ALA A 115 -7.27 -8.63 -14.75
CA ALA A 115 -7.53 -9.93 -15.38
C ALA A 115 -6.52 -11.00 -14.98
N SER A 116 -5.26 -10.62 -14.76
CA SER A 116 -4.16 -11.56 -14.49
C SER A 116 -3.62 -11.49 -13.06
N GLY A 117 -3.85 -10.37 -12.36
CA GLY A 117 -3.21 -10.11 -11.08
C GLY A 117 -1.76 -9.63 -11.18
N GLU A 118 -1.26 -9.42 -12.39
CA GLU A 118 0.09 -8.86 -12.57
C GLU A 118 0.17 -7.46 -12.02
N ILE A 119 1.28 -7.15 -11.35
CA ILE A 119 1.55 -5.84 -10.78
C ILE A 119 2.80 -5.28 -11.43
N TRP A 120 2.65 -4.11 -12.03
CA TRP A 120 3.70 -3.44 -12.79
C TRP A 120 4.10 -2.12 -12.16
N LEU A 121 5.37 -1.81 -12.28
CA LEU A 121 5.98 -0.58 -11.78
C LEU A 121 6.52 0.24 -12.95
N LYS A 122 6.22 1.55 -12.95
CA LYS A 122 6.90 2.52 -13.78
C LYS A 122 7.74 3.43 -12.89
N LYS A 123 9.05 3.50 -13.15
CA LYS A 123 10.00 4.34 -12.42
C LYS A 123 11.01 4.89 -13.41
N GLN A 124 11.20 6.22 -13.43
CA GLN A 124 12.10 6.90 -14.38
C GLN A 124 11.82 6.55 -15.85
N GLY A 125 10.55 6.41 -16.22
CA GLY A 125 10.16 6.06 -17.57
C GLY A 125 10.28 4.59 -17.93
N GLU A 126 10.91 3.79 -17.09
CA GLU A 126 11.05 2.35 -17.31
C GLU A 126 9.90 1.57 -16.67
N HIS A 127 9.38 0.59 -17.40
CA HIS A 127 8.34 -0.32 -16.95
C HIS A 127 8.94 -1.68 -16.61
N SER A 128 8.59 -2.20 -15.45
CA SER A 128 8.99 -3.55 -15.03
C SER A 128 7.85 -4.26 -14.32
N LYS A 129 7.81 -5.57 -14.45
CA LYS A 129 6.86 -6.38 -13.68
C LYS A 129 7.41 -6.55 -12.27
N LEU A 130 6.65 -6.08 -11.27
CA LEU A 130 7.06 -6.16 -9.88
C LEU A 130 6.61 -7.48 -9.24
N TYR A 131 5.46 -8.02 -9.65
CA TYR A 131 4.94 -9.29 -9.17
C TYR A 131 3.98 -9.92 -10.18
N GLY A 132 3.94 -11.25 -10.17
CA GLY A 132 3.10 -12.05 -11.09
C GLY A 132 3.90 -12.48 -12.28
#